data_7e0ac216e7a1cfa4a8fc13fe3aeef331
#
_entry.id   7e0ac216e7a1cfa4a8fc13fe3aeef331
#
_cell.length_a   1.000
_cell.length_b   1.000
_cell.length_c   1.000
_cell.angle_alpha   90.00
_cell.angle_beta   90.00
_cell.angle_gamma   90.00
#
_symmetry.space_group_name_H-M   'P 1'
#
loop_
_entity.id
_entity.type
_entity.pdbx_description
1 polymer ?
#
loop_
_entity_poly.entity_id
_entity_poly.type
_entity_poly.pdbx_seq_one_letter_code
_entity_poly.pdbx_strand_id
1 'polypeptide(L)'
;MTCQEMILSNDYADIIVDFKMPEQLPHKTPTDICYHNVEGDLGIVYVKRSELPPITLSSLSYSFLPKCYGLMQMDEVTGGVQEFDTTSLIEAGILQSQGQPLELTGRRVTIGFIDTGIRYENEVFRTAGGQSRITAIWDQTIQSGEPPAGFEYGTEYTREQIDEALASDNPLQIVPSTDTIGHGTAIASVAAGSRLSGNRRFIGAAPDCNIVVVKLKPIKQYLREYYLIPEDVPCYQETDLIQAIQYLQKFAVSLYSPLVICLGVGTNLGDHAGVSVFARYLDLVMVRKSRAAVTCTGNEGNAAHHYHGELTRQQSSQNVEIRVGGEMGGFVMDFWGGVPYIYTVTIRSPGGESIQWINPQLRKPQEFTFIFERTRIIVEYLVVEQNSGAELVRFRMERPTPGIWTISVRTEVDVVNGSFDMWLPNTQFLESEVIFLEPTPYTTITEPGYVHRSITATAYNDANRSFYANSGRGYARDGYVKPDIAAPGVNVSTIMGSMTGTSMAAAITAGGVAQIMQWAVVDGNNVLADSFTMRNYLIRGAVREAGMSYPNREWGYGRLNIEGVFRFLAGS
;
A
#
# COMPACT_ATOMS: atom_id res chain seq x y z
N MET A 1 27.45 8.17 16.14
CA MET A 1 26.76 7.17 15.33
C MET A 1 26.72 7.65 13.90
N THR A 2 26.84 6.76 12.93
CA THR A 2 26.64 7.07 11.51
C THR A 2 25.15 7.22 11.23
N CYS A 3 24.77 7.84 10.10
CA CYS A 3 23.36 7.87 9.66
C CYS A 3 22.79 6.46 9.51
N GLN A 4 23.55 5.54 8.95
CA GLN A 4 23.15 4.13 8.83
C GLN A 4 22.78 3.52 10.19
N GLU A 5 23.63 3.71 11.20
CA GLU A 5 23.36 3.20 12.55
C GLU A 5 22.10 3.83 13.15
N MET A 6 21.82 5.12 12.92
CA MET A 6 20.61 5.80 13.39
C MET A 6 19.35 5.28 12.68
N ILE A 7 19.41 5.07 11.36
CA ILE A 7 18.32 4.52 10.56
C ILE A 7 17.93 3.12 11.03
N LEU A 8 18.89 2.30 11.41
CA LEU A 8 18.67 0.90 11.79
C LEU A 8 18.37 0.71 13.28
N SER A 9 18.78 1.65 14.12
CA SER A 9 18.63 1.54 15.59
C SER A 9 17.19 1.76 16.04
N ASN A 10 16.75 0.93 16.99
CA ASN A 10 15.49 1.13 17.71
C ASN A 10 15.53 2.29 18.72
N ASP A 11 16.71 2.83 19.01
CA ASP A 11 16.87 4.01 19.86
C ASP A 11 16.54 5.33 19.14
N TYR A 12 16.36 5.27 17.82
CA TYR A 12 16.02 6.43 16.98
C TYR A 12 14.66 6.26 16.34
N ALA A 13 13.87 7.33 16.39
CA ALA A 13 12.59 7.43 15.68
C ALA A 13 12.79 8.12 14.33
N ASP A 14 12.09 7.58 13.32
CA ASP A 14 11.96 8.19 12.00
C ASP A 14 10.80 9.17 12.06
N ILE A 15 11.01 10.41 11.66
CA ILE A 15 9.98 11.45 11.64
C ILE A 15 9.92 12.05 10.25
N ILE A 16 8.74 12.06 9.68
CA ILE A 16 8.48 12.72 8.40
C ILE A 16 8.34 14.22 8.66
N VAL A 17 9.02 15.05 7.88
CA VAL A 17 8.96 16.50 8.03
C VAL A 17 8.60 17.15 6.69
N ASP A 18 7.74 18.17 6.74
CA ASP A 18 7.27 18.91 5.58
C ASP A 18 8.09 20.18 5.38
N PHE A 19 9.41 20.02 5.35
CA PHE A 19 10.37 21.07 5.02
C PHE A 19 11.71 20.47 4.59
N LYS A 20 12.45 21.18 3.73
CA LYS A 20 13.83 20.82 3.39
C LYS A 20 14.80 21.43 4.37
N MET A 21 15.68 20.61 4.87
CA MET A 21 16.88 21.10 5.54
C MET A 21 17.84 21.70 4.50
N PRO A 22 18.50 22.84 4.77
CA PRO A 22 19.55 23.36 3.91
C PRO A 22 20.65 22.32 3.70
N GLU A 23 21.17 22.17 2.47
CA GLU A 23 22.26 21.24 2.14
C GLU A 23 23.54 21.53 2.95
N GLN A 24 23.70 22.76 3.43
CA GLN A 24 24.75 23.16 4.35
C GLN A 24 24.11 23.60 5.66
N LEU A 25 23.98 22.69 6.60
CA LEU A 25 23.69 23.05 7.97
C LEU A 25 24.85 23.87 8.52
N PRO A 26 24.61 25.03 9.17
CA PRO A 26 25.67 25.75 9.87
C PRO A 26 26.33 24.78 10.87
N HIS A 27 27.63 24.88 11.03
CA HIS A 27 28.53 24.00 11.83
C HIS A 27 28.17 23.74 13.31
N LYS A 28 26.88 23.88 13.67
CA LYS A 28 26.33 23.66 15.02
C LYS A 28 25.06 22.77 14.99
N THR A 29 24.97 21.83 14.06
CA THR A 29 23.96 20.78 14.20
C THR A 29 24.37 19.86 15.35
N PRO A 30 23.40 19.46 16.21
CA PRO A 30 23.68 18.38 17.16
C PRO A 30 24.25 17.19 16.38
N THR A 31 25.34 16.63 16.82
CA THR A 31 26.02 15.47 16.22
C THR A 31 25.16 14.20 16.16
N ASP A 32 23.92 14.28 16.63
CA ASP A 32 23.00 13.18 16.85
C ASP A 32 21.74 13.21 15.96
N ILE A 33 21.71 14.02 14.90
CA ILE A 33 20.59 14.07 13.93
C ILE A 33 21.09 13.64 12.57
N CYS A 34 20.45 12.60 12.02
CA CYS A 34 20.56 12.22 10.62
C CYS A 34 19.32 12.72 9.84
N TYR A 35 19.51 13.20 8.64
CA TYR A 35 18.45 13.75 7.81
C TYR A 35 18.56 13.24 6.38
N HIS A 36 17.43 12.81 5.80
CA HIS A 36 17.33 12.40 4.40
C HIS A 36 16.36 13.32 3.65
N ASN A 37 16.87 13.99 2.61
CA ASN A 37 16.05 14.82 1.72
C ASN A 37 15.26 13.94 0.75
N VAL A 38 13.94 14.06 0.78
CA VAL A 38 13.04 13.50 -0.21
C VAL A 38 12.70 14.60 -1.23
N GLU A 39 12.12 14.23 -2.37
CA GLU A 39 11.67 15.21 -3.36
C GLU A 39 10.46 16.01 -2.88
N GLY A 40 10.27 17.20 -3.43
CA GLY A 40 9.31 18.18 -2.93
C GLY A 40 9.90 18.89 -1.72
N ASP A 41 9.07 19.24 -0.75
CA ASP A 41 9.51 19.81 0.53
C ASP A 41 9.49 18.77 1.65
N LEU A 42 9.56 17.48 1.30
CA LEU A 42 9.52 16.37 2.23
C LEU A 42 10.91 15.95 2.65
N GLY A 43 11.08 15.60 3.92
CA GLY A 43 12.29 15.03 4.48
C GLY A 43 11.99 13.97 5.55
N ILE A 44 13.01 13.21 5.90
CA ILE A 44 12.97 12.23 6.97
C ILE A 44 14.10 12.57 7.95
N VAL A 45 13.75 12.74 9.22
CA VAL A 45 14.69 13.03 10.29
C VAL A 45 14.74 11.81 11.22
N TYR A 46 15.94 11.41 11.58
CA TYR A 46 16.18 10.33 12.55
C TYR A 46 16.62 10.95 13.86
N VAL A 47 15.73 10.92 14.87
CA VAL A 47 15.92 11.59 16.15
C VAL A 47 15.99 10.56 17.29
N LYS A 48 16.89 10.77 18.23
CA LYS A 48 17.03 9.89 19.40
C LYS A 48 15.73 9.90 20.23
N ARG A 49 15.16 8.73 20.47
CA ARG A 49 13.86 8.58 21.17
C ARG A 49 13.85 9.22 22.56
N SER A 50 14.99 9.18 23.29
CA SER A 50 15.11 9.81 24.60
C SER A 50 15.04 11.35 24.58
N GLU A 51 15.17 11.97 23.40
CA GLU A 51 15.09 13.42 23.20
C GLU A 51 13.71 13.85 22.69
N LEU A 52 12.88 12.90 22.30
CA LEU A 52 11.50 13.15 21.89
C LEU A 52 10.54 13.14 23.09
N PRO A 53 9.49 13.96 23.05
CA PRO A 53 8.35 13.77 23.96
C PRO A 53 7.73 12.39 23.71
N PRO A 54 6.90 11.88 24.65
CA PRO A 54 6.11 10.67 24.40
C PRO A 54 5.38 10.78 23.07
N ILE A 55 5.46 9.73 22.25
CA ILE A 55 4.84 9.72 20.91
C ILE A 55 3.31 9.70 21.08
N THR A 56 2.68 10.79 20.70
CA THR A 56 1.23 11.00 20.73
C THR A 56 0.82 11.87 19.55
N LEU A 57 -0.45 11.87 19.16
CA LEU A 57 -0.96 12.78 18.12
C LEU A 57 -0.80 14.25 18.50
N SER A 58 -0.72 14.53 19.79
CA SER A 58 -0.58 15.90 20.32
C SER A 58 0.87 16.36 20.46
N SER A 59 1.82 15.45 20.59
CA SER A 59 3.26 15.76 20.68
C SER A 59 3.94 15.82 19.31
N LEU A 60 3.53 14.90 18.43
CA LEU A 60 3.95 14.83 17.03
C LEU A 60 2.70 14.92 16.17
N SER A 61 2.68 15.81 15.18
CA SER A 61 1.58 15.85 14.22
C SER A 61 1.34 14.46 13.62
N TYR A 62 0.08 14.11 13.37
CA TYR A 62 -0.29 12.85 12.71
C TYR A 62 0.52 12.60 11.43
N SER A 63 0.79 13.66 10.69
CA SER A 63 1.56 13.62 9.44
C SER A 63 3.05 13.34 9.64
N PHE A 64 3.59 13.58 10.83
CA PHE A 64 5.01 13.38 11.13
C PHE A 64 5.33 11.95 11.57
N LEU A 65 4.34 11.25 12.13
CA LEU A 65 4.50 9.87 12.57
C LEU A 65 4.29 8.92 11.37
N PRO A 66 5.30 8.13 10.99
CA PRO A 66 5.16 7.18 9.90
C PRO A 66 4.06 6.16 10.17
N LYS A 67 3.22 5.90 9.17
CA LYS A 67 2.23 4.83 9.22
C LYS A 67 2.86 3.46 8.98
N CYS A 68 2.11 2.43 9.35
CA CYS A 68 2.48 1.04 9.20
C CYS A 68 1.71 0.42 8.04
N TYR A 69 2.43 -0.26 7.15
CA TYR A 69 1.88 -0.94 5.97
C TYR A 69 2.07 -2.44 6.11
N GLY A 70 1.00 -3.19 5.87
CA GLY A 70 1.03 -4.64 5.83
C GLY A 70 1.05 -5.17 4.40
N LEU A 71 1.38 -6.44 4.25
CA LEU A 71 1.19 -7.14 2.97
C LEU A 71 -0.31 -7.29 2.71
N MET A 72 -0.71 -7.18 1.47
CA MET A 72 -2.06 -7.58 1.09
C MET A 72 -2.07 -9.11 1.01
N GLN A 73 -2.54 -9.75 2.09
CA GLN A 73 -2.57 -11.21 2.21
C GLN A 73 -3.09 -11.86 0.93
N MET A 74 -2.37 -12.87 0.48
CA MET A 74 -2.77 -13.72 -0.63
C MET A 74 -3.16 -15.09 -0.07
N ASP A 75 -4.32 -15.57 -0.46
CA ASP A 75 -4.72 -16.94 -0.16
C ASP A 75 -3.98 -17.88 -1.10
N GLU A 76 -3.13 -18.76 -0.55
CA GLU A 76 -2.53 -19.85 -1.32
C GLU A 76 -3.58 -20.92 -1.60
N VAL A 77 -3.78 -21.24 -2.86
CA VAL A 77 -4.60 -22.37 -3.24
C VAL A 77 -3.71 -23.63 -3.18
N THR A 78 -3.80 -24.37 -2.07
CA THR A 78 -3.11 -25.65 -1.89
C THR A 78 -3.67 -26.72 -2.84
N GLY A 79 -3.12 -26.78 -4.03
CA GLY A 79 -3.42 -27.81 -5.03
C GLY A 79 -2.13 -28.09 -5.80
N GLY A 80 -1.78 -29.40 -5.97
CA GLY A 80 -0.51 -29.84 -6.54
C GLY A 80 -0.07 -29.11 -7.81
N VAL A 81 1.10 -29.43 -8.34
CA VAL A 81 1.71 -28.79 -9.54
C VAL A 81 0.66 -28.65 -10.64
N GLN A 82 0.00 -27.47 -10.67
CA GLN A 82 -0.92 -27.13 -11.75
C GLN A 82 -0.12 -26.70 -12.99
N GLU A 83 -0.59 -27.14 -14.16
CA GLU A 83 -0.14 -26.56 -15.42
C GLU A 83 -0.40 -25.04 -15.37
N PHE A 84 0.58 -24.24 -15.77
CA PHE A 84 0.46 -22.77 -15.71
C PHE A 84 -0.71 -22.30 -16.57
N ASP A 85 -1.64 -21.61 -15.94
CA ASP A 85 -2.86 -21.08 -16.59
C ASP A 85 -2.65 -19.61 -17.00
N THR A 86 -2.93 -19.32 -18.26
CA THR A 86 -2.86 -17.97 -18.85
C THR A 86 -4.22 -17.27 -18.96
N THR A 87 -5.30 -17.89 -18.46
CA THR A 87 -6.67 -17.37 -18.59
C THR A 87 -6.79 -15.95 -18.09
N SER A 88 -6.21 -15.63 -16.94
CA SER A 88 -6.20 -14.28 -16.37
C SER A 88 -5.57 -13.23 -17.29
N LEU A 89 -4.48 -13.57 -17.98
CA LEU A 89 -3.82 -12.67 -18.94
C LEU A 89 -4.61 -12.53 -20.25
N ILE A 90 -5.31 -13.58 -20.67
CA ILE A 90 -6.21 -13.57 -21.83
C ILE A 90 -7.42 -12.68 -21.54
N GLU A 91 -8.11 -12.87 -20.40
CA GLU A 91 -9.27 -12.07 -20.00
C GLU A 91 -8.91 -10.57 -19.82
N ALA A 92 -7.70 -10.27 -19.41
CA ALA A 92 -7.19 -8.89 -19.32
C ALA A 92 -6.76 -8.29 -20.69
N GLY A 93 -6.89 -9.02 -21.80
CA GLY A 93 -6.47 -8.56 -23.14
C GLY A 93 -4.95 -8.40 -23.31
N ILE A 94 -4.15 -8.98 -22.42
CA ILE A 94 -2.69 -8.80 -22.36
C ILE A 94 -2.00 -9.67 -23.41
N LEU A 95 -2.36 -10.94 -23.55
CA LEU A 95 -1.72 -11.82 -24.51
C LEU A 95 -2.04 -11.43 -25.96
N GLN A 96 -3.21 -10.86 -26.18
CA GLN A 96 -3.59 -10.32 -27.49
C GLN A 96 -2.66 -9.17 -27.92
N SER A 97 -2.30 -8.29 -26.97
CA SER A 97 -1.37 -7.18 -27.22
C SER A 97 0.07 -7.61 -27.37
N GLN A 98 0.46 -8.77 -26.83
CA GLN A 98 1.78 -9.35 -27.04
C GLN A 98 1.95 -9.97 -28.44
N GLY A 99 0.83 -10.31 -29.09
CA GLY A 99 0.82 -10.87 -30.44
C GLY A 99 0.92 -9.80 -31.53
N GLN A 100 1.05 -10.28 -32.79
CA GLN A 100 0.99 -9.41 -33.97
C GLN A 100 -0.39 -8.76 -34.11
N PRO A 101 -0.51 -7.51 -34.59
CA PRO A 101 0.57 -6.64 -35.08
C PRO A 101 1.23 -5.77 -33.99
N LEU A 102 0.82 -5.84 -32.71
CA LEU A 102 1.23 -4.90 -31.68
C LEU A 102 2.60 -5.24 -31.06
N GLU A 103 2.85 -6.52 -30.79
CA GLU A 103 4.11 -7.04 -30.21
C GLU A 103 4.57 -6.30 -28.92
N LEU A 104 3.60 -5.95 -28.07
CA LEU A 104 3.85 -5.18 -26.85
C LEU A 104 4.17 -6.11 -25.68
N THR A 105 5.43 -6.20 -25.32
CA THR A 105 5.97 -7.11 -24.29
C THR A 105 6.56 -6.36 -23.09
N GLY A 106 6.39 -5.03 -23.04
CA GLY A 106 6.99 -4.17 -22.01
C GLY A 106 8.47 -3.84 -22.31
N ARG A 107 8.97 -4.13 -23.49
CA ARG A 107 10.38 -3.90 -23.89
C ARG A 107 10.80 -2.45 -23.63
N ARG A 108 11.98 -2.30 -22.98
CA ARG A 108 12.57 -1.01 -22.59
C ARG A 108 11.74 -0.20 -21.59
N VAL A 109 10.74 -0.79 -20.95
CA VAL A 109 10.03 -0.25 -19.80
C VAL A 109 10.58 -0.90 -18.54
N THR A 110 10.69 -0.17 -17.46
CA THR A 110 11.07 -0.69 -16.14
C THR A 110 9.83 -0.87 -15.28
N ILE A 111 9.65 -2.05 -14.69
CA ILE A 111 8.70 -2.24 -13.59
C ILE A 111 9.49 -2.30 -12.29
N GLY A 112 9.16 -1.38 -11.36
CA GLY A 112 9.73 -1.33 -10.01
C GLY A 112 8.79 -1.97 -9.01
N PHE A 113 9.25 -2.97 -8.27
CA PHE A 113 8.51 -3.64 -7.21
C PHE A 113 8.99 -3.18 -5.84
N ILE A 114 8.08 -2.77 -4.98
CA ILE A 114 8.35 -2.43 -3.57
C ILE A 114 7.57 -3.43 -2.72
N ASP A 115 8.28 -4.45 -2.17
CA ASP A 115 7.64 -5.61 -1.55
C ASP A 115 8.61 -6.40 -0.65
N THR A 116 8.39 -7.70 -0.47
CA THR A 116 9.19 -8.63 0.35
C THR A 116 10.51 -9.08 -0.28
N GLY A 117 10.81 -8.63 -1.50
CA GLY A 117 11.98 -9.04 -2.27
C GLY A 117 11.64 -9.88 -3.49
N ILE A 118 12.59 -10.64 -3.98
CA ILE A 118 12.45 -11.51 -5.16
C ILE A 118 13.39 -12.71 -5.07
N ARG A 119 12.93 -13.87 -5.48
CA ARG A 119 13.78 -15.07 -5.71
C ARG A 119 14.41 -14.95 -7.09
N TYR A 120 15.46 -14.14 -7.19
CA TYR A 120 16.09 -13.74 -8.44
C TYR A 120 16.70 -14.90 -9.24
N GLU A 121 17.02 -16.00 -8.55
CA GLU A 121 17.57 -17.21 -9.13
C GLU A 121 16.57 -17.98 -10.00
N ASN A 122 15.28 -17.60 -9.96
CA ASN A 122 14.26 -18.27 -10.77
C ASN A 122 14.41 -17.93 -12.26
N GLU A 123 14.26 -18.95 -13.12
CA GLU A 123 14.41 -18.82 -14.57
C GLU A 123 13.42 -17.83 -15.22
N VAL A 124 12.25 -17.57 -14.61
CA VAL A 124 11.27 -16.61 -15.15
C VAL A 124 11.75 -15.15 -15.10
N PHE A 125 12.84 -14.88 -14.41
CA PHE A 125 13.43 -13.53 -14.36
C PHE A 125 14.67 -13.40 -15.24
N ARG A 126 14.92 -14.38 -16.13
CA ARG A 126 16.07 -14.40 -17.03
C ARG A 126 15.65 -14.16 -18.48
N THR A 127 16.59 -13.66 -19.26
CA THR A 127 16.48 -13.63 -20.73
C THR A 127 16.62 -15.03 -21.32
N ALA A 128 16.28 -15.21 -22.58
CA ALA A 128 16.55 -16.47 -23.30
C ALA A 128 18.04 -16.85 -23.32
N GLY A 129 18.94 -15.90 -23.15
CA GLY A 129 20.40 -16.12 -23.03
C GLY A 129 20.87 -16.46 -21.61
N GLY A 130 19.95 -16.58 -20.63
CA GLY A 130 20.25 -16.92 -19.23
C GLY A 130 20.66 -15.75 -18.34
N GLN A 131 20.80 -14.55 -18.88
CA GLN A 131 21.13 -13.33 -18.12
C GLN A 131 19.92 -12.82 -17.35
N SER A 132 20.15 -12.13 -16.24
CA SER A 132 19.09 -11.53 -15.43
C SER A 132 18.36 -10.39 -16.17
N ARG A 133 17.04 -10.34 -16.04
CA ARG A 133 16.22 -9.16 -16.38
C ARG A 133 16.04 -8.23 -15.20
N ILE A 134 16.45 -8.68 -14.00
CA ILE A 134 16.52 -7.84 -12.81
C ILE A 134 17.75 -6.94 -12.97
N THR A 135 17.50 -5.65 -13.06
CA THR A 135 18.54 -4.65 -13.31
C THR A 135 19.21 -4.21 -12.01
N ALA A 136 18.46 -4.20 -10.91
CA ALA A 136 18.98 -3.97 -9.58
C ALA A 136 18.03 -4.49 -8.49
N ILE A 137 18.59 -4.82 -7.35
CA ILE A 137 17.86 -5.10 -6.10
C ILE A 137 18.43 -4.19 -5.02
N TRP A 138 17.59 -3.36 -4.41
CA TRP A 138 17.91 -2.69 -3.15
C TRP A 138 17.31 -3.50 -2.00
N ASP A 139 18.14 -4.22 -1.28
CA ASP A 139 17.72 -4.94 -0.07
C ASP A 139 17.96 -4.06 1.16
N GLN A 140 16.89 -3.52 1.72
CA GLN A 140 16.96 -2.66 2.91
C GLN A 140 17.29 -3.45 4.19
N THR A 141 17.25 -4.79 4.14
CA THR A 141 17.52 -5.65 5.31
C THR A 141 19.00 -6.03 5.47
N ILE A 142 19.79 -5.96 4.40
CA ILE A 142 21.19 -6.35 4.35
C ILE A 142 22.07 -5.11 4.38
N GLN A 143 23.07 -5.09 5.27
CA GLN A 143 23.95 -3.94 5.47
C GLN A 143 25.44 -4.26 5.16
N SER A 144 25.72 -5.41 4.55
CA SER A 144 27.10 -5.87 4.33
C SER A 144 27.73 -5.34 3.04
N GLY A 145 26.94 -4.75 2.14
CA GLY A 145 27.41 -4.13 0.91
C GLY A 145 27.15 -2.62 0.88
N GLU A 146 27.40 -2.01 -0.29
CA GLU A 146 27.19 -0.57 -0.47
C GLU A 146 25.72 -0.23 -0.64
N PRO A 147 25.21 0.83 0.02
CA PRO A 147 23.86 1.32 -0.22
C PRO A 147 23.75 1.99 -1.60
N PRO A 148 22.54 2.15 -2.16
CA PRO A 148 22.37 2.90 -3.40
C PRO A 148 22.85 4.36 -3.27
N ALA A 149 23.32 4.94 -4.37
CA ALA A 149 23.82 6.31 -4.38
C ALA A 149 22.80 7.33 -3.84
N GLY A 150 23.17 8.02 -2.76
CA GLY A 150 22.34 9.01 -2.07
C GLY A 150 21.31 8.39 -1.11
N PHE A 151 21.55 7.18 -0.67
CA PHE A 151 20.90 6.51 0.47
C PHE A 151 21.96 6.03 1.45
N GLU A 152 21.56 5.85 2.71
CA GLU A 152 22.52 5.61 3.80
C GLU A 152 22.47 4.18 4.35
N TYR A 153 21.56 3.32 3.84
CA TYR A 153 21.33 1.96 4.37
C TYR A 153 20.90 0.98 3.30
N GLY A 154 20.91 -0.28 3.67
CA GLY A 154 20.62 -1.37 2.75
C GLY A 154 21.83 -1.71 1.88
N THR A 155 21.66 -2.68 1.00
CA THR A 155 22.68 -3.05 0.00
C THR A 155 22.04 -3.05 -1.39
N GLU A 156 22.68 -2.40 -2.35
CA GLU A 156 22.30 -2.48 -3.76
C GLU A 156 23.08 -3.60 -4.43
N TYR A 157 22.37 -4.48 -5.13
CA TYR A 157 22.94 -5.51 -5.99
C TYR A 157 22.65 -5.15 -7.45
N THR A 158 23.69 -4.98 -8.24
CA THR A 158 23.59 -4.64 -9.68
C THR A 158 23.31 -5.87 -10.53
N ARG A 159 22.93 -5.66 -11.79
CA ARG A 159 22.73 -6.76 -12.75
C ARG A 159 23.98 -7.62 -12.91
N GLU A 160 25.15 -7.01 -12.94
CA GLU A 160 26.43 -7.68 -13.12
C GLU A 160 26.68 -8.67 -11.96
N GLN A 161 26.43 -8.24 -10.71
CA GLN A 161 26.54 -9.09 -9.52
C GLN A 161 25.50 -10.22 -9.53
N ILE A 162 24.27 -9.92 -9.98
CA ILE A 162 23.22 -10.93 -10.12
C ILE A 162 23.59 -11.94 -11.18
N ASP A 163 24.10 -11.52 -12.33
CA ASP A 163 24.56 -12.43 -13.40
C ASP A 163 25.75 -13.28 -12.95
N GLU A 164 26.71 -12.70 -12.19
CA GLU A 164 27.79 -13.44 -11.55
C GLU A 164 27.26 -14.50 -10.58
N ALA A 165 26.30 -14.13 -9.72
CA ALA A 165 25.65 -15.06 -8.81
C ALA A 165 24.95 -16.21 -9.56
N LEU A 166 24.23 -15.90 -10.64
CA LEU A 166 23.51 -16.90 -11.46
C LEU A 166 24.44 -17.85 -12.20
N ALA A 167 25.70 -17.47 -12.43
CA ALA A 167 26.72 -18.31 -13.03
C ALA A 167 27.42 -19.22 -12.01
N SER A 168 27.21 -19.02 -10.70
CA SER A 168 27.83 -19.79 -9.62
C SER A 168 26.96 -20.95 -9.18
N ASP A 169 27.59 -21.96 -8.54
CA ASP A 169 26.87 -23.10 -7.93
C ASP A 169 26.06 -22.69 -6.69
N ASN A 170 26.37 -21.55 -6.08
CA ASN A 170 25.73 -21.04 -4.87
C ASN A 170 25.39 -19.55 -4.99
N PRO A 171 24.34 -19.18 -5.74
CA PRO A 171 23.98 -17.80 -6.02
C PRO A 171 23.84 -16.91 -4.78
N LEU A 172 23.20 -17.43 -3.72
CA LEU A 172 22.95 -16.71 -2.47
C LEU A 172 24.20 -16.42 -1.64
N GLN A 173 25.38 -16.98 -1.98
CA GLN A 173 26.65 -16.58 -1.36
C GLN A 173 27.20 -15.27 -1.96
N ILE A 174 26.84 -14.96 -3.20
CA ILE A 174 27.27 -13.75 -3.90
C ILE A 174 26.20 -12.65 -3.71
N VAL A 175 24.94 -12.97 -3.97
CA VAL A 175 23.80 -12.07 -3.76
C VAL A 175 22.85 -12.72 -2.74
N PRO A 176 23.02 -12.45 -1.42
CA PRO A 176 22.23 -13.09 -0.37
C PRO A 176 20.79 -12.58 -0.25
N SER A 177 20.41 -11.60 -1.06
CA SER A 177 19.04 -11.09 -1.10
C SER A 177 18.08 -12.14 -1.66
N THR A 178 17.04 -12.47 -0.92
CA THR A 178 15.99 -13.39 -1.35
C THR A 178 14.65 -13.04 -0.74
N ASP A 179 13.57 -13.53 -1.31
CA ASP A 179 12.21 -13.40 -0.79
C ASP A 179 11.81 -14.65 0.01
N THR A 180 11.83 -14.54 1.33
CA THR A 180 11.47 -15.64 2.24
C THR A 180 9.96 -15.81 2.39
N ILE A 181 9.17 -14.75 2.15
CA ILE A 181 7.71 -14.75 2.24
C ILE A 181 7.08 -15.23 0.92
N GLY A 182 7.63 -14.79 -0.22
CA GLY A 182 7.18 -15.18 -1.54
C GLY A 182 6.20 -14.20 -2.20
N HIS A 183 5.70 -13.19 -1.47
CA HIS A 183 4.71 -12.24 -1.96
C HIS A 183 5.26 -11.40 -3.14
N GLY A 184 6.41 -10.76 -2.97
CA GLY A 184 7.05 -9.97 -4.02
C GLY A 184 7.43 -10.80 -5.24
N THR A 185 7.90 -12.04 -5.02
CA THR A 185 8.22 -13.00 -6.09
C THR A 185 7.00 -13.36 -6.92
N ALA A 186 5.86 -13.64 -6.27
CA ALA A 186 4.61 -13.94 -6.94
C ALA A 186 4.13 -12.78 -7.81
N ILE A 187 4.07 -11.56 -7.24
CA ILE A 187 3.68 -10.33 -7.95
C ILE A 187 4.60 -10.07 -9.15
N ALA A 188 5.92 -10.15 -8.95
CA ALA A 188 6.90 -9.91 -10.01
C ALA A 188 6.78 -10.96 -11.14
N SER A 189 6.49 -12.23 -10.81
CA SER A 189 6.30 -13.26 -11.82
C SER A 189 5.11 -12.99 -12.72
N VAL A 190 3.97 -12.60 -12.14
CA VAL A 190 2.73 -12.30 -12.89
C VAL A 190 2.90 -11.05 -13.76
N ALA A 191 3.48 -9.99 -13.21
CA ALA A 191 3.66 -8.73 -13.94
C ALA A 191 4.76 -8.82 -15.01
N ALA A 192 5.87 -9.50 -14.72
CA ALA A 192 7.12 -9.36 -15.46
C ALA A 192 7.83 -10.67 -15.82
N GLY A 193 7.23 -11.83 -15.55
CA GLY A 193 7.88 -13.11 -15.81
C GLY A 193 8.16 -13.36 -17.30
N SER A 194 9.34 -13.85 -17.63
CA SER A 194 9.77 -14.21 -18.99
C SER A 194 8.92 -15.30 -19.58
N ARG A 195 8.85 -15.34 -20.90
CA ARG A 195 8.22 -16.44 -21.62
C ARG A 195 9.12 -17.69 -21.54
N LEU A 196 8.62 -18.71 -20.87
CA LEU A 196 9.23 -20.04 -20.87
C LEU A 196 8.44 -21.00 -21.79
N SER A 197 9.16 -21.90 -22.44
CA SER A 197 8.59 -22.90 -23.36
C SER A 197 8.92 -24.32 -22.89
N GLY A 198 8.25 -25.34 -23.47
CA GLY A 198 8.43 -26.74 -23.10
C GLY A 198 7.51 -27.18 -21.95
N ASN A 199 8.01 -28.05 -21.06
CA ASN A 199 7.23 -28.62 -19.96
C ASN A 199 6.90 -27.61 -18.83
N ARG A 200 7.54 -26.46 -18.84
CA ARG A 200 7.34 -25.36 -17.88
C ARG A 200 6.85 -24.11 -18.61
N ARG A 201 5.69 -24.20 -19.26
CA ARG A 201 5.09 -23.04 -19.89
C ARG A 201 4.84 -21.97 -18.84
N PHE A 202 5.39 -20.79 -19.03
CA PHE A 202 5.13 -19.61 -18.20
C PHE A 202 5.19 -18.35 -19.05
N ILE A 203 4.40 -17.33 -18.69
CA ILE A 203 4.51 -15.98 -19.26
C ILE A 203 3.88 -14.99 -18.31
N GLY A 204 4.58 -13.88 -18.05
CA GLY A 204 4.04 -12.72 -17.38
C GLY A 204 3.39 -11.71 -18.32
N ALA A 205 2.78 -10.69 -17.75
CA ALA A 205 2.08 -9.66 -18.51
C ALA A 205 3.03 -8.78 -19.34
N ALA A 206 4.27 -8.52 -18.88
CA ALA A 206 5.30 -7.76 -19.58
C ALA A 206 6.63 -8.55 -19.61
N PRO A 207 6.72 -9.62 -20.44
CA PRO A 207 7.82 -10.58 -20.37
C PRO A 207 9.21 -10.05 -20.79
N ASP A 208 9.30 -8.87 -21.39
CA ASP A 208 10.57 -8.26 -21.84
C ASP A 208 10.89 -6.92 -21.14
N CYS A 209 10.14 -6.57 -20.08
CA CYS A 209 10.45 -5.37 -19.29
C CYS A 209 11.73 -5.55 -18.45
N ASN A 210 12.36 -4.45 -18.06
CA ASN A 210 13.37 -4.44 -17.01
C ASN A 210 12.69 -4.53 -15.65
N ILE A 211 13.34 -5.18 -14.69
CA ILE A 211 12.85 -5.38 -13.33
C ILE A 211 13.79 -4.68 -12.35
N VAL A 212 13.24 -3.90 -11.43
CA VAL A 212 13.96 -3.33 -10.28
C VAL A 212 13.17 -3.67 -9.03
N VAL A 213 13.84 -4.11 -7.99
CA VAL A 213 13.18 -4.56 -6.76
C VAL A 213 13.72 -3.77 -5.56
N VAL A 214 12.83 -3.30 -4.72
CA VAL A 214 13.16 -2.86 -3.37
C VAL A 214 12.56 -3.84 -2.39
N LYS A 215 13.41 -4.54 -1.67
CA LYS A 215 13.01 -5.37 -0.54
C LYS A 215 12.97 -4.53 0.71
N LEU A 216 11.77 -4.38 1.25
CA LEU A 216 11.52 -3.55 2.43
C LEU A 216 12.11 -4.18 3.71
N LYS A 217 12.66 -3.35 4.58
CA LYS A 217 13.03 -3.78 5.94
C LYS A 217 11.81 -3.77 6.87
N PRO A 218 11.80 -4.61 7.92
CA PRO A 218 10.77 -4.57 8.93
C PRO A 218 10.67 -3.20 9.62
N ILE A 219 9.47 -2.88 10.06
CA ILE A 219 9.17 -1.68 10.85
C ILE A 219 10.00 -1.63 12.13
N LYS A 220 10.37 -0.43 12.58
CA LYS A 220 11.04 -0.22 13.88
C LYS A 220 10.11 -0.52 15.04
N GLN A 221 10.70 -1.02 16.13
CA GLN A 221 10.00 -1.46 17.33
C GLN A 221 9.08 -0.39 17.94
N TYR A 222 9.50 0.88 17.95
CA TYR A 222 8.71 1.95 18.54
C TYR A 222 7.36 2.19 17.81
N LEU A 223 7.31 2.00 16.50
CA LEU A 223 6.06 2.08 15.73
C LEU A 223 5.19 0.85 15.96
N ARG A 224 5.82 -0.34 16.03
CA ARG A 224 5.12 -1.58 16.36
C ARG A 224 4.43 -1.47 17.72
N GLU A 225 5.14 -0.95 18.73
CA GLU A 225 4.60 -0.68 20.07
C GLU A 225 3.49 0.39 20.05
N TYR A 226 3.69 1.47 19.29
CA TYR A 226 2.70 2.55 19.20
C TYR A 226 1.39 2.09 18.54
N TYR A 227 1.50 1.33 17.45
CA TYR A 227 0.32 0.81 16.72
C TYR A 227 -0.19 -0.53 17.25
N LEU A 228 0.43 -1.09 18.30
CA LEU A 228 0.06 -2.37 18.92
C LEU A 228 0.05 -3.53 17.90
N ILE A 229 1.05 -3.59 17.04
CA ILE A 229 1.18 -4.63 16.01
C ILE A 229 1.95 -5.82 16.58
N PRO A 230 1.47 -7.07 16.43
CA PRO A 230 2.16 -8.28 16.89
C PRO A 230 3.57 -8.43 16.29
N GLU A 231 4.50 -9.02 17.06
CA GLU A 231 5.93 -9.10 16.73
C GLU A 231 6.24 -9.89 15.45
N ASP A 232 5.49 -10.96 15.19
CA ASP A 232 5.70 -11.92 14.11
C ASP A 232 5.03 -11.52 12.80
N VAL A 233 4.25 -10.43 12.80
CA VAL A 233 3.52 -9.99 11.61
C VAL A 233 4.39 -9.14 10.69
N PRO A 234 4.52 -9.47 9.39
CA PRO A 234 5.20 -8.63 8.42
C PRO A 234 4.57 -7.24 8.35
N CYS A 235 5.36 -6.23 8.65
CA CYS A 235 4.92 -4.85 8.64
C CYS A 235 6.08 -3.92 8.26
N TYR A 236 5.78 -2.88 7.49
CA TYR A 236 6.73 -1.94 6.92
C TYR A 236 6.34 -0.51 7.27
N GLN A 237 7.30 0.38 7.34
CA GLN A 237 7.04 1.78 7.71
C GLN A 237 7.04 2.71 6.49
N GLU A 238 6.23 3.75 6.58
CA GLU A 238 5.99 4.74 5.51
C GLU A 238 7.29 5.37 4.99
N THR A 239 8.26 5.65 5.86
CA THR A 239 9.55 6.26 5.50
C THR A 239 10.38 5.39 4.57
N ASP A 240 10.36 4.07 4.74
CA ASP A 240 11.06 3.13 3.88
C ASP A 240 10.40 3.01 2.50
N LEU A 241 9.06 3.09 2.45
CA LEU A 241 8.29 3.14 1.20
C LEU A 241 8.57 4.44 0.42
N ILE A 242 8.62 5.59 1.10
CA ILE A 242 8.97 6.88 0.50
C ILE A 242 10.36 6.82 -0.14
N GLN A 243 11.34 6.29 0.58
CA GLN A 243 12.71 6.15 0.07
C GLN A 243 12.78 5.13 -1.08
N ALA A 244 12.00 4.04 -1.02
CA ALA A 244 11.92 3.06 -2.11
C ALA A 244 11.40 3.69 -3.41
N ILE A 245 10.34 4.53 -3.32
CA ILE A 245 9.84 5.28 -4.49
C ILE A 245 10.90 6.24 -5.02
N GLN A 246 11.60 6.96 -4.15
CA GLN A 246 12.68 7.87 -4.54
C GLN A 246 13.82 7.12 -5.25
N TYR A 247 14.20 5.95 -4.74
CA TYR A 247 15.20 5.08 -5.37
C TYR A 247 14.78 4.67 -6.77
N LEU A 248 13.56 4.14 -6.94
CA LEU A 248 13.05 3.73 -8.25
C LEU A 248 13.01 4.90 -9.24
N GLN A 249 12.68 6.12 -8.77
CA GLN A 249 12.71 7.32 -9.61
C GLN A 249 14.13 7.64 -10.10
N LYS A 250 15.11 7.68 -9.20
CA LYS A 250 16.51 7.93 -9.54
C LYS A 250 17.04 6.87 -10.52
N PHE A 251 16.69 5.60 -10.25
CA PHE A 251 17.11 4.47 -11.08
C PHE A 251 16.53 4.56 -12.50
N ALA A 252 15.23 4.85 -12.64
CA ALA A 252 14.60 4.99 -13.95
C ALA A 252 15.15 6.18 -14.76
N VAL A 253 15.55 7.27 -14.08
CA VAL A 253 16.24 8.39 -14.73
C VAL A 253 17.60 7.96 -15.26
N SER A 254 18.39 7.21 -14.51
CA SER A 254 19.70 6.72 -14.94
C SER A 254 19.64 5.81 -16.16
N LEU A 255 18.56 5.05 -16.31
CA LEU A 255 18.31 4.16 -17.46
C LEU A 255 17.61 4.85 -18.64
N TYR A 256 17.18 6.10 -18.49
CA TYR A 256 16.31 6.77 -19.48
C TYR A 256 15.08 5.91 -19.84
N SER A 257 14.51 5.21 -18.85
CA SER A 257 13.43 4.24 -19.03
C SER A 257 12.10 4.77 -18.48
N PRO A 258 10.96 4.53 -19.15
CA PRO A 258 9.66 4.65 -18.52
C PRO A 258 9.58 3.74 -17.29
N LEU A 259 8.90 4.19 -16.23
CA LEU A 259 8.78 3.47 -14.97
C LEU A 259 7.31 3.21 -14.62
N VAL A 260 7.01 1.96 -14.32
CA VAL A 260 5.77 1.53 -13.68
C VAL A 260 6.11 1.02 -12.28
N ILE A 261 5.57 1.64 -11.24
CA ILE A 261 5.73 1.18 -9.84
C ILE A 261 4.56 0.27 -9.51
N CYS A 262 4.83 -0.92 -9.00
CA CYS A 262 3.84 -1.86 -8.50
C CYS A 262 3.96 -1.96 -6.98
N LEU A 263 2.87 -1.65 -6.28
CA LEU A 263 2.78 -1.64 -4.82
C LEU A 263 1.78 -2.70 -4.35
N GLY A 264 2.28 -3.73 -3.64
CA GLY A 264 1.50 -4.82 -3.07
C GLY A 264 1.24 -4.70 -1.55
N VAL A 265 1.48 -3.52 -0.96
CA VAL A 265 1.31 -3.23 0.47
C VAL A 265 0.21 -2.21 0.70
N GLY A 266 -0.40 -2.22 1.89
CA GLY A 266 -1.45 -1.26 2.22
C GLY A 266 -1.73 -1.16 3.72
N THR A 267 -2.52 -0.13 4.09
CA THR A 267 -2.92 0.12 5.47
C THR A 267 -4.32 0.71 5.56
N ASN A 268 -5.03 0.40 6.64
CA ASN A 268 -6.28 1.06 7.04
C ASN A 268 -6.02 2.36 7.82
N LEU A 269 -4.76 2.69 8.11
CA LEU A 269 -4.41 3.97 8.69
C LEU A 269 -4.43 5.06 7.61
N GLY A 270 -5.10 6.15 7.86
CA GLY A 270 -5.20 7.26 6.90
C GLY A 270 -6.58 7.88 6.89
N ASP A 271 -6.71 8.93 6.09
CA ASP A 271 -7.97 9.67 5.94
C ASP A 271 -8.93 9.04 4.92
N HIS A 272 -8.48 8.05 4.17
CA HIS A 272 -9.20 7.40 3.07
C HIS A 272 -9.72 8.37 1.98
N ALA A 273 -9.07 9.53 1.85
CA ALA A 273 -9.34 10.54 0.82
C ALA A 273 -8.14 10.79 -0.12
N GLY A 274 -7.03 10.07 0.11
CA GLY A 274 -5.83 10.19 -0.73
C GLY A 274 -5.06 11.48 -0.53
N VAL A 275 -5.15 12.12 0.64
CA VAL A 275 -4.44 13.35 0.99
C VAL A 275 -3.37 13.17 2.07
N SER A 276 -3.09 11.94 2.50
CA SER A 276 -1.99 11.63 3.41
C SER A 276 -0.64 12.09 2.85
N VAL A 277 0.39 12.19 3.71
CA VAL A 277 1.74 12.60 3.26
C VAL A 277 2.25 11.67 2.16
N PHE A 278 2.11 10.35 2.35
CA PHE A 278 2.50 9.37 1.34
C PHE A 278 1.73 9.52 0.04
N ALA A 279 0.40 9.73 0.12
CA ALA A 279 -0.45 9.93 -1.05
C ALA A 279 -0.03 11.17 -1.85
N ARG A 280 0.19 12.31 -1.17
CA ARG A 280 0.68 13.55 -1.80
C ARG A 280 2.05 13.38 -2.44
N TYR A 281 2.96 12.65 -1.78
CA TYR A 281 4.27 12.37 -2.34
C TYR A 281 4.17 11.50 -3.60
N LEU A 282 3.38 10.43 -3.56
CA LEU A 282 3.18 9.56 -4.73
C LEU A 282 2.51 10.34 -5.88
N ASP A 283 1.52 11.18 -5.60
CA ASP A 283 0.91 12.07 -6.59
C ASP A 283 1.93 13.02 -7.23
N LEU A 284 2.81 13.63 -6.42
CA LEU A 284 3.88 14.52 -6.91
C LEU A 284 4.82 13.79 -7.88
N VAL A 285 5.17 12.55 -7.57
CA VAL A 285 6.03 11.73 -8.43
C VAL A 285 5.30 11.34 -9.72
N MET A 286 4.01 11.01 -9.62
CA MET A 286 3.21 10.53 -10.76
C MET A 286 2.75 11.63 -11.73
N VAL A 287 2.94 12.89 -11.43
CA VAL A 287 2.80 14.01 -12.40
C VAL A 287 3.86 13.94 -13.50
N ARG A 288 4.99 13.31 -13.24
CA ARG A 288 6.11 13.27 -14.17
C ARG A 288 5.82 12.40 -15.38
N LYS A 289 6.35 12.83 -16.52
CA LYS A 289 6.24 12.08 -17.78
C LYS A 289 6.94 10.73 -17.67
N SER A 290 6.40 9.75 -18.40
CA SER A 290 6.91 8.37 -18.44
C SER A 290 6.92 7.67 -17.07
N ARG A 291 6.01 8.06 -16.17
CA ARG A 291 5.82 7.46 -14.84
C ARG A 291 4.38 6.99 -14.67
N ALA A 292 4.21 5.83 -14.04
CA ALA A 292 2.92 5.35 -13.56
C ALA A 292 3.11 4.58 -12.25
N ALA A 293 2.08 4.58 -11.40
CA ALA A 293 2.00 3.73 -10.23
C ALA A 293 0.72 2.91 -10.27
N VAL A 294 0.83 1.63 -9.94
CA VAL A 294 -0.28 0.71 -9.81
C VAL A 294 -0.33 0.24 -8.35
N THR A 295 -1.50 0.41 -7.74
CA THR A 295 -1.79 0.03 -6.36
C THR A 295 -2.95 -0.95 -6.33
N CYS A 296 -3.05 -1.75 -5.28
CA CYS A 296 -4.20 -2.62 -5.06
C CYS A 296 -5.24 -1.96 -4.14
N THR A 297 -6.48 -2.47 -4.16
CA THR A 297 -7.53 -2.01 -3.24
C THR A 297 -7.41 -2.55 -1.82
N GLY A 298 -6.52 -3.51 -1.59
CA GLY A 298 -6.47 -4.25 -0.34
C GLY A 298 -7.57 -5.33 -0.23
N ASN A 299 -7.47 -6.15 0.80
CA ASN A 299 -8.35 -7.31 0.98
C ASN A 299 -9.26 -7.18 2.23
N GLU A 300 -9.60 -5.94 2.60
CA GLU A 300 -10.39 -5.60 3.80
C GLU A 300 -11.89 -5.40 3.52
N GLY A 301 -12.33 -5.56 2.27
CA GLY A 301 -13.70 -5.26 1.84
C GLY A 301 -14.81 -6.08 2.54
N ASN A 302 -14.47 -7.25 3.09
CA ASN A 302 -15.38 -8.12 3.83
C ASN A 302 -14.92 -8.38 5.28
N ALA A 303 -13.93 -7.63 5.76
CA ALA A 303 -13.36 -7.79 7.09
C ALA A 303 -14.22 -7.18 8.22
N ALA A 304 -15.26 -6.43 7.87
CA ALA A 304 -16.07 -5.67 8.82
C ALA A 304 -15.27 -4.63 9.64
N HIS A 305 -14.25 -4.04 9.01
CA HIS A 305 -13.32 -3.10 9.64
C HIS A 305 -13.64 -1.63 9.36
N HIS A 306 -14.74 -1.33 8.69
CA HIS A 306 -15.19 0.05 8.48
C HIS A 306 -16.61 0.24 8.97
N TYR A 307 -16.82 1.34 9.69
CA TYR A 307 -18.12 1.82 10.14
C TYR A 307 -18.34 3.24 9.63
N HIS A 308 -19.51 3.50 9.05
CA HIS A 308 -19.95 4.84 8.66
C HIS A 308 -21.16 5.25 9.48
N GLY A 309 -21.11 6.42 10.10
CA GLY A 309 -22.18 6.97 10.90
C GLY A 309 -22.67 8.34 10.41
N GLU A 310 -23.94 8.60 10.61
CA GLU A 310 -24.59 9.87 10.30
C GLU A 310 -25.34 10.41 11.51
N LEU A 311 -25.07 11.66 11.88
CA LEU A 311 -25.80 12.38 12.91
C LEU A 311 -26.72 13.40 12.27
N THR A 312 -27.96 13.46 12.73
CA THR A 312 -28.98 14.41 12.28
C THR A 312 -29.60 15.13 13.46
N ARG A 313 -30.46 16.13 13.20
CA ARG A 313 -31.20 16.81 14.30
C ARG A 313 -32.09 15.87 15.09
N GLN A 314 -32.65 14.82 14.47
CA GLN A 314 -33.49 13.83 15.13
C GLN A 314 -32.65 12.78 15.86
N GLN A 315 -31.45 12.49 15.37
CA GLN A 315 -30.52 11.52 15.92
C GLN A 315 -29.17 12.19 16.17
N SER A 316 -29.07 12.90 17.30
CA SER A 316 -27.86 13.64 17.68
C SER A 316 -26.76 12.79 18.31
N SER A 317 -27.00 11.49 18.50
CA SER A 317 -26.02 10.53 18.98
C SER A 317 -26.20 9.18 18.30
N GLN A 318 -25.11 8.43 18.14
CA GLN A 318 -25.12 7.09 17.55
C GLN A 318 -24.18 6.17 18.34
N ASN A 319 -24.61 4.92 18.55
CA ASN A 319 -23.79 3.89 19.18
C ASN A 319 -23.10 3.07 18.09
N VAL A 320 -21.81 2.85 18.27
CA VAL A 320 -20.99 1.99 17.45
C VAL A 320 -20.56 0.80 18.29
N GLU A 321 -20.97 -0.39 17.91
CA GLU A 321 -20.66 -1.62 18.62
C GLU A 321 -19.50 -2.36 17.95
N ILE A 322 -18.51 -2.73 18.77
CA ILE A 322 -17.28 -3.40 18.34
C ILE A 322 -17.20 -4.71 19.12
N ARG A 323 -17.13 -5.83 18.40
CA ARG A 323 -16.87 -7.13 19.01
C ARG A 323 -15.38 -7.42 19.02
N VAL A 324 -14.84 -7.69 20.21
CA VAL A 324 -13.51 -8.25 20.42
C VAL A 324 -13.68 -9.75 20.67
N GLY A 325 -13.14 -10.60 19.76
CA GLY A 325 -13.42 -12.03 19.74
C GLY A 325 -12.62 -12.84 20.75
N GLY A 326 -11.43 -12.40 21.13
CA GLY A 326 -10.53 -13.11 22.04
C GLY A 326 -9.56 -12.20 22.77
N GLU A 327 -8.75 -12.77 23.67
CA GLU A 327 -7.66 -12.05 24.32
C GLU A 327 -6.61 -11.64 23.29
N MET A 328 -6.05 -10.44 23.45
CA MET A 328 -5.03 -9.86 22.57
C MET A 328 -4.25 -8.76 23.29
N GLY A 329 -3.06 -8.43 22.77
CA GLY A 329 -2.24 -7.32 23.28
C GLY A 329 -2.91 -5.96 23.09
N GLY A 330 -3.65 -5.78 22.01
CA GLY A 330 -4.40 -4.57 21.75
C GLY A 330 -4.47 -4.20 20.27
N PHE A 331 -5.09 -3.05 19.99
CA PHE A 331 -5.17 -2.48 18.65
C PHE A 331 -5.38 -0.95 18.69
N VAL A 332 -5.13 -0.31 17.56
CA VAL A 332 -5.40 1.12 17.35
C VAL A 332 -6.54 1.28 16.36
N MET A 333 -7.53 2.11 16.69
CA MET A 333 -8.66 2.44 15.84
C MET A 333 -8.72 3.95 15.63
N ASP A 334 -8.95 4.39 14.39
CA ASP A 334 -9.09 5.79 14.04
C ASP A 334 -10.55 6.13 13.70
N PHE A 335 -11.02 7.22 14.29
CA PHE A 335 -12.29 7.88 13.98
C PHE A 335 -12.00 9.16 13.21
N TRP A 336 -12.70 9.39 12.12
CA TRP A 336 -12.59 10.57 11.29
C TRP A 336 -13.92 11.30 11.17
N GLY A 337 -14.00 12.47 11.82
CA GLY A 337 -15.20 13.32 11.85
C GLY A 337 -15.31 14.23 10.64
N GLY A 338 -16.50 14.34 10.07
CA GLY A 338 -16.80 15.25 8.98
C GLY A 338 -16.86 16.71 9.43
N VAL A 339 -16.30 17.61 8.63
CA VAL A 339 -16.37 19.07 8.87
C VAL A 339 -17.82 19.57 8.68
N PRO A 340 -18.26 20.60 9.44
CA PRO A 340 -17.51 21.41 10.40
C PRO A 340 -17.66 20.97 11.87
N TYR A 341 -18.10 19.75 12.11
CA TYR A 341 -18.49 19.29 13.44
C TYR A 341 -17.30 18.83 14.26
N ILE A 342 -17.43 18.95 15.59
CA ILE A 342 -16.53 18.38 16.59
C ILE A 342 -17.31 17.32 17.34
N TYR A 343 -16.72 16.15 17.50
CA TYR A 343 -17.38 14.99 18.07
C TYR A 343 -16.84 14.67 19.46
N THR A 344 -17.72 14.22 20.33
CA THR A 344 -17.38 13.69 21.65
C THR A 344 -17.80 12.23 21.72
N VAL A 345 -17.08 11.44 22.51
CA VAL A 345 -17.34 10.01 22.62
C VAL A 345 -17.57 9.57 24.06
N THR A 346 -18.35 8.52 24.23
CA THR A 346 -18.48 7.74 25.47
C THR A 346 -18.01 6.33 25.16
N ILE A 347 -17.29 5.69 26.06
CA ILE A 347 -16.83 4.30 25.90
C ILE A 347 -17.49 3.45 26.99
N ARG A 348 -18.14 2.36 26.59
CA ARG A 348 -18.72 1.37 27.48
C ARG A 348 -18.09 0.01 27.25
N SER A 349 -17.65 -0.64 28.33
CA SER A 349 -17.05 -1.97 28.30
C SER A 349 -18.11 -3.09 28.21
N PRO A 350 -17.71 -4.33 27.87
CA PRO A 350 -18.60 -5.49 27.90
C PRO A 350 -19.22 -5.75 29.27
N GLY A 351 -18.52 -5.45 30.38
CA GLY A 351 -19.01 -5.55 31.74
C GLY A 351 -19.95 -4.42 32.16
N GLY A 352 -20.10 -3.39 31.32
CA GLY A 352 -21.03 -2.27 31.56
C GLY A 352 -20.40 -1.06 32.24
N GLU A 353 -19.10 -1.07 32.56
CA GLU A 353 -18.37 0.12 33.01
C GLU A 353 -18.35 1.17 31.91
N SER A 354 -18.53 2.44 32.23
CA SER A 354 -18.65 3.51 31.23
C SER A 354 -17.80 4.72 31.58
N ILE A 355 -17.06 5.23 30.61
CA ILE A 355 -16.41 6.53 30.65
C ILE A 355 -17.27 7.52 29.87
N GLN A 356 -17.83 8.49 30.58
CA GLN A 356 -18.80 9.43 30.03
C GLN A 356 -18.12 10.63 29.39
N TRP A 357 -18.54 10.98 28.20
CA TRP A 357 -18.23 12.21 27.46
C TRP A 357 -16.78 12.67 27.49
N ILE A 358 -15.96 11.96 26.72
CA ILE A 358 -14.57 12.30 26.48
C ILE A 358 -14.58 13.44 25.46
N ASN A 359 -14.27 14.65 25.91
CA ASN A 359 -14.25 15.83 25.07
C ASN A 359 -12.86 16.05 24.48
N PRO A 360 -12.76 16.73 23.32
CA PRO A 360 -11.48 17.10 22.75
C PRO A 360 -10.59 17.84 23.74
N GLN A 361 -9.39 17.35 23.98
CA GLN A 361 -8.36 18.04 24.74
C GLN A 361 -7.16 18.28 23.83
N LEU A 362 -6.89 19.54 23.52
CA LEU A 362 -5.75 19.91 22.71
C LEU A 362 -4.44 19.54 23.43
N ARG A 363 -3.54 18.87 22.73
CA ARG A 363 -2.18 18.55 23.17
C ARG A 363 -2.08 17.66 24.42
N LYS A 364 -3.10 16.89 24.74
CA LYS A 364 -3.06 15.97 25.88
C LYS A 364 -3.82 14.69 25.59
N PRO A 365 -3.14 13.51 25.58
CA PRO A 365 -3.82 12.22 25.59
C PRO A 365 -4.69 12.07 26.84
N GLN A 366 -5.84 11.43 26.69
CA GLN A 366 -6.71 11.09 27.81
C GLN A 366 -6.64 9.58 28.03
N GLU A 367 -6.28 9.19 29.23
CA GLU A 367 -6.03 7.80 29.60
C GLU A 367 -7.10 7.32 30.58
N PHE A 368 -7.69 6.17 30.28
CA PHE A 368 -8.73 5.55 31.06
C PHE A 368 -8.40 4.08 31.31
N THR A 369 -8.60 3.63 32.55
CA THR A 369 -8.47 2.22 32.93
C THR A 369 -9.80 1.69 33.36
N PHE A 370 -10.30 0.66 32.68
CA PHE A 370 -11.46 -0.11 33.07
C PHE A 370 -11.04 -1.13 34.12
N ILE A 371 -11.50 -0.93 35.36
CA ILE A 371 -10.95 -1.63 36.51
C ILE A 371 -11.33 -3.11 36.51
N PHE A 372 -12.57 -3.41 36.12
CA PHE A 372 -13.09 -4.79 36.12
C PHE A 372 -12.48 -5.61 34.98
N GLU A 373 -12.30 -5.01 33.82
CA GLU A 373 -11.75 -5.63 32.60
C GLU A 373 -10.23 -5.58 32.52
N ARG A 374 -9.56 -4.75 33.30
CA ARG A 374 -8.11 -4.48 33.21
C ARG A 374 -7.66 -3.94 31.83
N THR A 375 -8.60 -3.36 31.11
CA THR A 375 -8.36 -2.73 29.81
C THR A 375 -7.93 -1.28 30.02
N ARG A 376 -6.88 -0.85 29.34
CA ARG A 376 -6.46 0.55 29.29
C ARG A 376 -6.76 1.11 27.91
N ILE A 377 -7.41 2.28 27.86
CA ILE A 377 -7.74 2.97 26.61
C ILE A 377 -7.13 4.37 26.67
N ILE A 378 -6.36 4.72 25.64
CA ILE A 378 -5.84 6.05 25.44
C ILE A 378 -6.62 6.67 24.28
N VAL A 379 -7.23 7.83 24.53
CA VAL A 379 -7.99 8.60 23.53
C VAL A 379 -7.23 9.89 23.22
N GLU A 380 -6.94 10.09 21.96
CA GLU A 380 -6.20 11.24 21.48
C GLU A 380 -7.02 11.99 20.43
N TYR A 381 -7.13 13.30 20.59
CA TYR A 381 -7.86 14.18 19.68
C TYR A 381 -6.90 15.05 18.86
N LEU A 382 -7.10 15.08 17.57
CA LEU A 382 -6.60 16.08 16.64
C LEU A 382 -7.80 16.75 15.98
N VAL A 383 -8.23 17.89 16.52
CA VAL A 383 -9.48 18.57 16.11
C VAL A 383 -9.46 18.98 14.65
N VAL A 384 -8.28 19.29 14.11
CA VAL A 384 -8.09 19.58 12.69
C VAL A 384 -6.82 18.86 12.23
N GLU A 385 -6.99 17.79 11.46
CA GLU A 385 -5.88 17.18 10.76
C GLU A 385 -5.50 18.05 9.55
N GLN A 386 -4.20 18.37 9.43
CA GLN A 386 -3.74 19.45 8.55
C GLN A 386 -3.94 19.19 7.04
N ASN A 387 -3.99 17.93 6.59
CA ASN A 387 -4.11 17.58 5.18
C ASN A 387 -5.58 17.42 4.75
N SER A 388 -6.41 16.83 5.60
CA SER A 388 -7.82 16.57 5.32
C SER A 388 -8.78 17.63 5.87
N GLY A 389 -8.33 18.39 6.87
CA GLY A 389 -9.17 19.32 7.64
C GLY A 389 -10.17 18.64 8.57
N ALA A 390 -10.24 17.31 8.58
CA ALA A 390 -11.15 16.54 9.38
C ALA A 390 -10.68 16.42 10.84
N GLU A 391 -11.61 16.14 11.76
CA GLU A 391 -11.26 15.72 13.11
C GLU A 391 -10.79 14.26 13.09
N LEU A 392 -9.67 13.99 13.76
CA LEU A 392 -9.19 12.63 14.02
C LEU A 392 -9.26 12.34 15.52
N VAL A 393 -9.93 11.24 15.89
CA VAL A 393 -9.87 10.69 17.24
C VAL A 393 -9.26 9.30 17.16
N ARG A 394 -8.14 9.10 17.83
CA ARG A 394 -7.45 7.82 17.91
C ARG A 394 -7.76 7.14 19.23
N PHE A 395 -8.18 5.89 19.14
CA PHE A 395 -8.35 4.99 20.27
C PHE A 395 -7.24 3.95 20.25
N ARG A 396 -6.39 3.98 21.26
CA ARG A 396 -5.42 2.91 21.50
C ARG A 396 -5.94 2.03 22.62
N MET A 397 -6.41 0.84 22.28
CA MET A 397 -7.00 -0.12 23.22
C MET A 397 -5.98 -1.19 23.58
N GLU A 398 -5.48 -1.13 24.81
CA GLU A 398 -4.51 -2.09 25.35
C GLU A 398 -5.22 -3.17 26.14
N ARG A 399 -4.97 -4.43 25.79
CA ARG A 399 -5.57 -5.62 26.41
C ARG A 399 -7.10 -5.52 26.55
N PRO A 400 -7.82 -5.27 25.44
CA PRO A 400 -9.26 -5.20 25.49
C PRO A 400 -9.86 -6.54 25.89
N THR A 401 -10.75 -6.54 26.89
CA THR A 401 -11.49 -7.74 27.27
C THR A 401 -12.40 -8.20 26.13
N PRO A 402 -12.44 -9.50 25.82
CA PRO A 402 -13.38 -10.05 24.85
C PRO A 402 -14.83 -9.73 25.17
N GLY A 403 -15.61 -9.41 24.14
CA GLY A 403 -17.01 -9.02 24.26
C GLY A 403 -17.37 -7.82 23.39
N ILE A 404 -18.51 -7.20 23.66
CA ILE A 404 -19.02 -6.07 22.89
C ILE A 404 -18.67 -4.76 23.62
N TRP A 405 -17.83 -3.97 22.99
CA TRP A 405 -17.53 -2.59 23.37
C TRP A 405 -18.47 -1.65 22.63
N THR A 406 -18.96 -0.60 23.29
CA THR A 406 -19.81 0.41 22.67
C THR A 406 -19.13 1.78 22.73
N ILE A 407 -19.00 2.41 21.57
CA ILE A 407 -18.59 3.80 21.48
C ILE A 407 -19.81 4.62 21.08
N SER A 408 -20.29 5.49 21.99
CA SER A 408 -21.36 6.42 21.66
C SER A 408 -20.77 7.73 21.17
N VAL A 409 -21.15 8.14 19.96
CA VAL A 409 -20.66 9.35 19.28
C VAL A 409 -21.77 10.40 19.30
N ARG A 410 -21.41 11.64 19.63
CA ARG A 410 -22.30 12.81 19.50
C ARG A 410 -21.53 14.07 19.14
N THR A 411 -22.25 15.10 18.71
CA THR A 411 -21.71 16.46 18.64
C THR A 411 -22.38 17.36 19.66
N GLU A 412 -21.71 18.45 20.06
CA GLU A 412 -22.25 19.45 21.00
C GLU A 412 -23.06 20.53 20.30
N VAL A 413 -22.99 20.64 18.99
CA VAL A 413 -23.65 21.68 18.18
C VAL A 413 -24.83 21.07 17.45
N ASP A 414 -25.89 21.84 17.23
CA ASP A 414 -27.02 21.46 16.40
C ASP A 414 -26.55 20.95 15.04
N VAL A 415 -26.66 19.65 14.82
CA VAL A 415 -26.24 19.00 13.58
C VAL A 415 -27.33 19.11 12.55
N VAL A 416 -26.97 19.58 11.38
CA VAL A 416 -27.85 19.53 10.20
C VAL A 416 -27.64 18.20 9.47
N ASN A 417 -26.38 17.83 9.26
CA ASN A 417 -25.97 16.59 8.58
C ASN A 417 -24.49 16.33 8.91
N GLY A 418 -24.21 15.62 10.00
CA GLY A 418 -22.86 15.26 10.43
C GLY A 418 -22.54 13.82 10.06
N SER A 419 -21.42 13.57 9.44
CA SER A 419 -20.97 12.20 9.12
C SER A 419 -19.62 11.91 9.78
N PHE A 420 -19.39 10.65 10.09
CA PHE A 420 -18.11 10.18 10.60
C PHE A 420 -17.84 8.75 10.11
N ASP A 421 -16.57 8.42 10.08
CA ASP A 421 -16.09 7.10 9.70
C ASP A 421 -15.14 6.55 10.76
N MET A 422 -15.12 5.23 10.95
CA MET A 422 -14.20 4.57 11.87
C MET A 422 -13.57 3.36 11.18
N TRP A 423 -12.24 3.23 11.32
CA TRP A 423 -11.50 2.08 10.78
C TRP A 423 -10.74 1.34 11.86
N LEU A 424 -10.90 0.02 11.86
CA LEU A 424 -10.04 -0.92 12.57
C LEU A 424 -8.75 -1.17 11.76
N PRO A 425 -7.69 -1.70 12.39
CA PRO A 425 -6.46 -2.05 11.67
C PRO A 425 -6.71 -3.11 10.59
N ASN A 426 -5.71 -3.29 9.71
CA ASN A 426 -5.71 -4.44 8.80
C ASN A 426 -5.87 -5.75 9.58
N THR A 427 -6.59 -6.70 9.01
CA THR A 427 -6.85 -8.03 9.61
C THR A 427 -5.58 -8.68 10.16
N GLN A 428 -4.48 -8.61 9.43
CA GLN A 428 -3.20 -9.23 9.84
C GLN A 428 -2.52 -8.57 11.05
N PHE A 429 -2.92 -7.35 11.43
CA PHE A 429 -2.40 -6.65 12.62
C PHE A 429 -3.18 -6.98 13.89
N LEU A 430 -4.18 -7.83 13.81
CA LEU A 430 -5.02 -8.25 14.90
C LEU A 430 -4.68 -9.69 15.31
N GLU A 431 -4.36 -9.91 16.59
CA GLU A 431 -4.12 -11.25 17.14
C GLU A 431 -5.41 -12.07 17.27
N SER A 432 -6.55 -11.39 17.34
CA SER A 432 -7.88 -11.98 17.43
C SER A 432 -8.87 -11.17 16.60
N GLU A 433 -10.01 -11.75 16.26
CA GLU A 433 -11.05 -11.07 15.49
C GLU A 433 -11.55 -9.82 16.24
N VAL A 434 -11.50 -8.68 15.59
CA VAL A 434 -12.15 -7.43 16.02
C VAL A 434 -12.96 -6.90 14.87
N ILE A 435 -14.27 -6.72 15.06
CA ILE A 435 -15.18 -6.28 13.98
C ILE A 435 -16.20 -5.27 14.50
N PHE A 436 -16.67 -4.38 13.63
CA PHE A 436 -17.91 -3.65 13.85
C PHE A 436 -19.11 -4.58 13.66
N LEU A 437 -20.14 -4.46 14.51
CA LEU A 437 -21.36 -5.28 14.38
C LEU A 437 -22.28 -4.78 13.25
N GLU A 438 -22.20 -3.50 12.90
CA GLU A 438 -22.92 -2.89 11.79
C GLU A 438 -21.94 -2.25 10.80
N PRO A 439 -21.08 -3.04 10.14
CA PRO A 439 -20.06 -2.52 9.25
C PRO A 439 -20.65 -2.05 7.92
N THR A 440 -19.95 -1.14 7.25
CA THR A 440 -20.16 -0.86 5.83
C THR A 440 -19.05 -1.50 4.99
N PRO A 441 -19.37 -2.15 3.86
CA PRO A 441 -18.34 -2.73 2.99
C PRO A 441 -17.69 -1.68 2.08
N TYR A 442 -18.16 -0.45 2.09
CA TYR A 442 -17.68 0.64 1.22
C TYR A 442 -16.61 1.47 1.92
N THR A 443 -15.82 2.21 1.14
CA THR A 443 -14.68 3.00 1.60
C THR A 443 -13.68 2.16 2.40
N THR A 444 -13.46 0.93 1.92
CA THR A 444 -12.58 -0.09 2.52
C THR A 444 -11.31 -0.33 1.69
N ILE A 445 -11.03 0.52 0.71
CA ILE A 445 -9.75 0.50 0.00
C ILE A 445 -8.66 0.89 1.01
N THR A 446 -7.56 0.15 1.03
CA THR A 446 -6.41 0.49 1.87
C THR A 446 -5.55 1.59 1.22
N GLU A 447 -4.93 2.46 2.01
CA GLU A 447 -3.84 3.31 1.52
C GLU A 447 -2.68 2.44 0.99
N PRO A 448 -2.06 2.76 -0.17
CA PRO A 448 -2.21 3.97 -0.98
C PRO A 448 -3.23 3.88 -2.13
N GLY A 449 -4.21 3.01 -2.07
CA GLY A 449 -5.20 2.81 -3.13
C GLY A 449 -6.08 4.05 -3.42
N TYR A 450 -6.10 5.03 -2.53
CA TYR A 450 -6.83 6.29 -2.72
C TYR A 450 -6.03 7.39 -3.43
N VAL A 451 -4.75 7.17 -3.70
CA VAL A 451 -3.90 8.17 -4.41
C VAL A 451 -4.51 8.52 -5.77
N HIS A 452 -4.73 9.81 -6.03
CA HIS A 452 -5.52 10.25 -7.17
C HIS A 452 -4.87 9.92 -8.52
N ARG A 453 -3.54 10.00 -8.61
CA ARG A 453 -2.79 9.73 -9.83
C ARG A 453 -2.32 8.30 -9.97
N SER A 454 -2.42 7.47 -8.94
CA SER A 454 -2.18 6.04 -9.08
C SER A 454 -3.32 5.36 -9.86
N ILE A 455 -3.03 4.21 -10.41
CA ILE A 455 -4.00 3.29 -11.00
C ILE A 455 -4.31 2.26 -9.94
N THR A 456 -5.54 2.27 -9.44
CA THR A 456 -5.96 1.37 -8.36
C THR A 456 -6.77 0.21 -8.93
N ALA A 457 -6.23 -1.00 -8.78
CA ALA A 457 -6.83 -2.23 -9.28
C ALA A 457 -7.54 -3.00 -8.16
N THR A 458 -8.80 -3.34 -8.41
CA THR A 458 -9.58 -4.29 -7.62
C THR A 458 -9.55 -5.67 -8.25
N ALA A 459 -9.90 -6.72 -7.49
CA ALA A 459 -9.83 -8.08 -7.96
C ALA A 459 -11.21 -8.66 -8.33
N TYR A 460 -11.24 -9.50 -9.36
CA TYR A 460 -12.38 -10.33 -9.69
C TYR A 460 -11.92 -11.75 -10.09
N ASN A 461 -12.85 -12.70 -10.04
CA ASN A 461 -12.64 -14.06 -10.50
C ASN A 461 -12.95 -14.14 -12.01
N ASP A 462 -11.95 -14.39 -12.83
CA ASP A 462 -12.04 -14.47 -14.28
C ASP A 462 -12.82 -15.71 -14.79
N ALA A 463 -12.83 -16.81 -14.03
CA ALA A 463 -13.53 -18.02 -14.41
C ALA A 463 -15.07 -17.85 -14.45
N ASN A 464 -15.64 -17.02 -13.57
CA ASN A 464 -17.08 -16.79 -13.46
C ASN A 464 -17.49 -15.30 -13.50
N ARG A 465 -16.51 -14.40 -13.62
CA ARG A 465 -16.69 -12.93 -13.64
C ARG A 465 -17.37 -12.38 -12.38
N SER A 466 -17.20 -13.03 -11.22
CA SER A 466 -17.68 -12.52 -9.95
C SER A 466 -16.67 -11.58 -9.31
N PHE A 467 -17.16 -10.55 -8.62
CA PHE A 467 -16.32 -9.68 -7.80
C PHE A 467 -15.66 -10.49 -6.66
N TYR A 468 -14.40 -10.26 -6.39
CA TYR A 468 -13.73 -10.87 -5.23
C TYR A 468 -14.20 -10.17 -3.95
N ALA A 469 -14.93 -10.90 -3.11
CA ALA A 469 -15.66 -10.34 -1.96
C ALA A 469 -14.76 -9.57 -0.98
N ASN A 470 -13.50 -10.02 -0.82
CA ASN A 470 -12.54 -9.36 0.09
C ASN A 470 -11.89 -8.12 -0.51
N SER A 471 -12.03 -7.85 -1.82
CA SER A 471 -11.51 -6.61 -2.41
C SER A 471 -12.08 -5.39 -1.71
N GLY A 472 -11.20 -4.44 -1.39
CA GLY A 472 -11.60 -3.12 -0.91
C GLY A 472 -12.52 -2.42 -1.92
N ARG A 473 -13.56 -1.77 -1.41
CA ARG A 473 -14.58 -1.06 -2.21
C ARG A 473 -14.49 0.44 -1.98
N GLY A 474 -14.74 1.19 -3.05
CA GLY A 474 -14.76 2.65 -3.01
C GLY A 474 -16.11 3.23 -2.52
N TYR A 475 -16.41 4.49 -2.72
CA TYR A 475 -15.46 5.49 -3.25
C TYR A 475 -14.52 5.95 -2.13
N ALA A 476 -13.60 6.89 -2.43
CA ALA A 476 -12.86 7.59 -1.39
C ALA A 476 -13.83 8.38 -0.48
N ARG A 477 -13.37 8.72 0.73
CA ARG A 477 -14.21 9.42 1.72
C ARG A 477 -14.68 10.81 1.24
N ASP A 478 -13.90 11.47 0.40
CA ASP A 478 -14.25 12.74 -0.27
C ASP A 478 -15.14 12.57 -1.52
N GLY A 479 -15.50 11.32 -1.86
CA GLY A 479 -16.29 10.99 -3.05
C GLY A 479 -15.48 10.78 -4.33
N TYR A 480 -14.15 10.90 -4.30
CA TYR A 480 -13.33 10.61 -5.47
C TYR A 480 -13.47 9.15 -5.90
N VAL A 481 -13.60 8.93 -7.22
CA VAL A 481 -13.88 7.60 -7.77
C VAL A 481 -12.62 6.73 -7.70
N LYS A 482 -12.69 5.72 -6.87
CA LYS A 482 -11.78 4.58 -6.75
C LYS A 482 -12.64 3.32 -6.45
N PRO A 483 -12.19 2.13 -6.88
CA PRO A 483 -11.04 1.81 -7.71
C PRO A 483 -11.17 2.35 -9.14
N ASP A 484 -10.07 2.29 -9.91
CA ASP A 484 -10.09 2.71 -11.31
C ASP A 484 -10.52 1.56 -12.23
N ILE A 485 -10.04 0.35 -11.97
CA ILE A 485 -10.22 -0.80 -12.85
C ILE A 485 -10.32 -2.10 -12.05
N ALA A 486 -11.06 -3.08 -12.55
CA ALA A 486 -11.09 -4.43 -12.02
C ALA A 486 -10.22 -5.36 -12.91
N ALA A 487 -9.30 -6.10 -12.30
CA ALA A 487 -8.46 -7.07 -13.02
C ALA A 487 -8.61 -8.47 -12.41
N PRO A 488 -8.27 -9.54 -13.13
CA PRO A 488 -8.23 -10.88 -12.55
C PRO A 488 -7.34 -10.91 -11.31
N GLY A 489 -7.82 -11.52 -10.24
CA GLY A 489 -7.10 -11.58 -8.97
C GLY A 489 -7.43 -12.81 -8.14
N VAL A 490 -8.19 -13.76 -8.69
CA VAL A 490 -8.59 -14.99 -8.00
C VAL A 490 -7.99 -16.19 -8.73
N ASN A 491 -7.27 -17.04 -8.00
CA ASN A 491 -6.59 -18.21 -8.52
C ASN A 491 -5.61 -17.91 -9.66
N VAL A 492 -4.92 -16.78 -9.59
CA VAL A 492 -3.94 -16.39 -10.61
C VAL A 492 -2.70 -17.29 -10.50
N SER A 493 -2.29 -17.88 -11.62
CA SER A 493 -1.10 -18.70 -11.68
C SER A 493 0.18 -17.88 -11.52
N THR A 494 1.01 -18.26 -10.57
CA THR A 494 2.32 -17.67 -10.30
C THR A 494 3.39 -18.75 -10.23
N ILE A 495 4.67 -18.38 -10.19
CA ILE A 495 5.74 -19.35 -9.93
C ILE A 495 5.76 -19.88 -8.49
N MET A 496 5.01 -19.25 -7.61
CA MET A 496 4.85 -19.65 -6.21
C MET A 496 3.60 -20.51 -5.98
N GLY A 497 2.87 -20.87 -7.05
CA GLY A 497 1.59 -21.55 -6.99
C GLY A 497 0.44 -20.65 -7.45
N SER A 498 -0.80 -21.08 -7.24
CA SER A 498 -1.99 -20.27 -7.53
C SER A 498 -2.29 -19.36 -6.34
N MET A 499 -2.46 -18.06 -6.60
CA MET A 499 -2.63 -17.03 -5.58
C MET A 499 -3.91 -16.23 -5.81
N THR A 500 -4.55 -15.82 -4.70
CA THR A 500 -5.74 -14.98 -4.73
C THR A 500 -5.52 -13.71 -3.90
N GLY A 501 -5.82 -12.54 -4.47
CA GLY A 501 -5.74 -11.26 -3.79
C GLY A 501 -5.69 -10.08 -4.76
N THR A 502 -5.94 -8.89 -4.24
CA THR A 502 -5.89 -7.64 -5.03
C THR A 502 -4.47 -7.29 -5.49
N SER A 503 -3.43 -7.83 -4.83
CA SER A 503 -2.04 -7.74 -5.28
C SER A 503 -1.84 -8.40 -6.65
N MET A 504 -2.54 -9.52 -6.93
CA MET A 504 -2.50 -10.17 -8.25
C MET A 504 -3.14 -9.31 -9.33
N ALA A 505 -4.27 -8.68 -9.01
CA ALA A 505 -4.92 -7.72 -9.91
C ALA A 505 -4.01 -6.52 -10.21
N ALA A 506 -3.31 -6.00 -9.21
CA ALA A 506 -2.34 -4.93 -9.38
C ALA A 506 -1.14 -5.37 -10.25
N ALA A 507 -0.62 -6.59 -10.05
CA ALA A 507 0.48 -7.15 -10.84
C ALA A 507 0.12 -7.28 -12.33
N ILE A 508 -1.05 -7.86 -12.64
CA ILE A 508 -1.57 -7.96 -14.02
C ILE A 508 -1.73 -6.57 -14.63
N THR A 509 -2.29 -5.62 -13.87
CA THR A 509 -2.49 -4.23 -14.32
C THR A 509 -1.14 -3.53 -14.56
N ALA A 510 -0.15 -3.71 -13.69
CA ALA A 510 1.18 -3.12 -13.86
C ALA A 510 1.89 -3.60 -15.13
N GLY A 511 1.80 -4.90 -15.42
CA GLY A 511 2.31 -5.45 -16.67
C GLY A 511 1.58 -4.92 -17.89
N GLY A 512 0.25 -4.78 -17.84
CA GLY A 512 -0.55 -4.17 -18.90
C GLY A 512 -0.20 -2.68 -19.11
N VAL A 513 0.02 -1.93 -18.03
CA VAL A 513 0.50 -0.53 -18.10
C VAL A 513 1.88 -0.45 -18.74
N ALA A 514 2.77 -1.43 -18.47
CA ALA A 514 4.08 -1.47 -19.10
C ALA A 514 3.97 -1.70 -20.63
N GLN A 515 3.01 -2.50 -21.10
CA GLN A 515 2.73 -2.64 -22.53
C GLN A 515 2.28 -1.31 -23.16
N ILE A 516 1.37 -0.59 -22.49
CA ILE A 516 0.90 0.71 -22.98
C ILE A 516 2.05 1.75 -22.94
N MET A 517 2.91 1.73 -21.91
CA MET A 517 4.08 2.58 -21.82
C MET A 517 5.10 2.29 -22.94
N GLN A 518 5.27 1.02 -23.32
CA GLN A 518 6.08 0.68 -24.50
C GLN A 518 5.53 1.38 -25.73
N TRP A 519 4.25 1.18 -26.05
CA TRP A 519 3.61 1.81 -27.21
C TRP A 519 3.66 3.34 -27.16
N ALA A 520 3.31 3.92 -26.00
CA ALA A 520 3.20 5.38 -25.87
C ALA A 520 4.57 6.05 -25.89
N VAL A 521 5.49 5.63 -25.02
CA VAL A 521 6.74 6.35 -24.74
C VAL A 521 7.90 5.79 -25.54
N VAL A 522 8.10 4.46 -25.52
CA VAL A 522 9.23 3.81 -26.17
C VAL A 522 9.09 3.86 -27.69
N ASP A 523 7.92 3.56 -28.22
CA ASP A 523 7.64 3.55 -29.66
C ASP A 523 7.19 4.93 -30.17
N GLY A 524 7.11 5.96 -29.28
CA GLY A 524 6.99 7.36 -29.64
C GLY A 524 5.58 7.86 -29.95
N ASN A 525 4.52 7.07 -29.69
CA ASN A 525 3.15 7.47 -30.02
C ASN A 525 2.57 8.55 -29.08
N ASN A 526 3.01 8.58 -27.80
CA ASN A 526 2.68 9.63 -26.83
C ASN A 526 3.79 9.76 -25.78
N VAL A 527 4.89 10.42 -26.12
CA VAL A 527 6.07 10.58 -25.25
C VAL A 527 5.81 11.45 -24.01
N LEU A 528 4.70 12.16 -23.96
CA LEU A 528 4.30 12.99 -22.83
C LEU A 528 3.37 12.27 -21.84
N ALA A 529 3.09 11.00 -22.07
CA ALA A 529 2.21 10.22 -21.20
C ALA A 529 2.75 10.13 -19.76
N ASP A 530 1.85 10.23 -18.82
CA ASP A 530 2.06 10.11 -17.38
C ASP A 530 1.06 9.11 -16.77
N SER A 531 1.07 8.94 -15.45
CA SER A 531 0.18 8.01 -14.75
C SER A 531 -1.30 8.29 -15.03
N PHE A 532 -1.68 9.56 -15.05
CA PHE A 532 -3.06 9.97 -15.35
C PHE A 532 -3.46 9.63 -16.79
N THR A 533 -2.54 9.76 -17.75
CA THR A 533 -2.74 9.35 -19.14
C THR A 533 -2.96 7.83 -19.23
N MET A 534 -2.12 7.04 -18.55
CA MET A 534 -2.25 5.57 -18.51
C MET A 534 -3.59 5.16 -17.90
N ARG A 535 -3.96 5.75 -16.76
CA ARG A 535 -5.27 5.53 -16.13
C ARG A 535 -6.43 5.78 -17.10
N ASN A 536 -6.40 6.89 -17.81
CA ASN A 536 -7.48 7.24 -18.75
C ASN A 536 -7.52 6.30 -19.98
N TYR A 537 -6.40 5.80 -20.44
CA TYR A 537 -6.38 4.77 -21.50
C TYR A 537 -7.02 3.48 -21.01
N LEU A 538 -6.68 3.01 -19.80
CA LEU A 538 -7.31 1.83 -19.21
C LEU A 538 -8.82 1.99 -19.05
N ILE A 539 -9.28 3.12 -18.52
CA ILE A 539 -10.70 3.43 -18.35
C ILE A 539 -11.46 3.39 -19.68
N ARG A 540 -10.88 3.90 -20.76
CA ARG A 540 -11.51 3.93 -22.08
C ARG A 540 -11.55 2.56 -22.75
N GLY A 541 -10.51 1.74 -22.54
CA GLY A 541 -10.46 0.38 -23.07
C GLY A 541 -11.23 -0.65 -22.23
N ALA A 542 -11.71 -0.28 -21.03
CA ALA A 542 -12.34 -1.20 -20.10
C ALA A 542 -13.62 -1.85 -20.64
N VAL A 543 -13.81 -3.14 -20.32
CA VAL A 543 -15.05 -3.85 -20.61
C VAL A 543 -16.10 -3.51 -19.56
N ARG A 544 -17.30 -3.17 -20.01
CA ARG A 544 -18.46 -2.83 -19.19
C ARG A 544 -19.58 -3.80 -19.46
N GLU A 545 -20.07 -4.45 -18.39
CA GLU A 545 -21.18 -5.39 -18.51
C GLU A 545 -22.51 -4.66 -18.68
N ALA A 546 -23.36 -5.19 -19.55
CA ALA A 546 -24.71 -4.67 -19.73
C ALA A 546 -25.52 -4.85 -18.43
N GLY A 547 -26.24 -3.81 -18.03
CA GLY A 547 -27.05 -3.81 -16.80
C GLY A 547 -26.32 -3.31 -15.55
N MET A 548 -25.01 -3.02 -15.62
CA MET A 548 -24.27 -2.35 -14.55
C MET A 548 -24.04 -0.88 -14.88
N SER A 549 -24.13 -0.02 -13.86
CA SER A 549 -23.71 1.39 -13.98
C SER A 549 -22.23 1.53 -13.67
N TYR A 550 -21.55 2.37 -14.45
CA TYR A 550 -20.12 2.69 -14.26
C TYR A 550 -19.91 4.21 -14.24
N PRO A 551 -18.96 4.74 -13.40
CA PRO A 551 -18.20 3.96 -12.44
C PRO A 551 -19.06 3.48 -11.26
N ASN A 552 -18.60 2.41 -10.57
CA ASN A 552 -19.20 1.95 -9.33
C ASN A 552 -18.15 1.57 -8.29
N ARG A 553 -18.60 1.34 -7.05
CA ARG A 553 -17.72 1.17 -5.89
C ARG A 553 -16.90 -0.12 -5.89
N GLU A 554 -17.29 -1.12 -6.68
CA GLU A 554 -16.65 -2.43 -6.75
C GLU A 554 -15.75 -2.54 -7.99
N TRP A 555 -16.29 -2.26 -9.15
CA TRP A 555 -15.64 -2.49 -10.45
C TRP A 555 -14.92 -1.26 -11.00
N GLY A 556 -14.99 -0.11 -10.32
CA GLY A 556 -14.50 1.16 -10.86
C GLY A 556 -15.12 1.47 -12.21
N TYR A 557 -14.32 1.67 -13.23
CA TYR A 557 -14.78 1.97 -14.59
C TYR A 557 -14.97 0.74 -15.47
N GLY A 558 -14.79 -0.46 -14.94
CA GLY A 558 -15.00 -1.73 -15.64
C GLY A 558 -13.81 -2.70 -15.53
N ARG A 559 -13.85 -3.81 -16.28
CA ARG A 559 -12.79 -4.81 -16.29
C ARG A 559 -11.63 -4.40 -17.19
N LEU A 560 -10.42 -4.70 -16.74
CA LEU A 560 -9.19 -4.46 -17.48
C LEU A 560 -9.21 -5.17 -18.84
N ASN A 561 -8.88 -4.43 -19.90
CA ASN A 561 -8.72 -4.97 -21.23
C ASN A 561 -7.70 -4.15 -22.04
N ILE A 562 -6.47 -4.63 -22.08
CA ILE A 562 -5.36 -3.96 -22.77
C ILE A 562 -5.59 -3.93 -24.28
N GLU A 563 -6.08 -5.01 -24.88
CA GLU A 563 -6.46 -5.00 -26.30
C GLU A 563 -7.53 -3.93 -26.60
N GLY A 564 -8.52 -3.76 -25.69
CA GLY A 564 -9.55 -2.73 -25.77
C GLY A 564 -9.00 -1.31 -25.77
N VAL A 565 -7.88 -1.06 -25.06
CA VAL A 565 -7.17 0.23 -25.11
C VAL A 565 -6.71 0.53 -26.54
N PHE A 566 -6.09 -0.43 -27.21
CA PHE A 566 -5.57 -0.24 -28.57
C PHE A 566 -6.68 -0.16 -29.62
N ARG A 567 -7.78 -0.89 -29.45
CA ARG A 567 -8.99 -0.71 -30.28
C ARG A 567 -9.54 0.71 -30.14
N PHE A 568 -9.67 1.22 -28.91
CA PHE A 568 -10.09 2.60 -28.67
C PHE A 568 -9.14 3.61 -29.32
N LEU A 569 -7.83 3.45 -29.19
CA LEU A 569 -6.83 4.35 -29.77
C LEU A 569 -6.80 4.29 -31.30
N ALA A 570 -7.15 3.16 -31.91
CA ALA A 570 -7.29 3.00 -33.36
C ALA A 570 -8.62 3.58 -33.90
N GLY A 571 -9.54 4.03 -33.05
CA GLY A 571 -10.82 4.59 -33.44
C GLY A 571 -11.86 3.52 -33.86
N SER A 572 -11.69 2.30 -33.40
CA SER A 572 -12.55 1.15 -33.71
C SER A 572 -13.40 0.69 -32.52
#